data_e264f37179a22072aa18995970ea5fd6
#
_entry.id   e264f37179a22072aa18995970ea5fd6
#
_cell.length_a   1.000
_cell.length_b   1.000
_cell.length_c   1.000
_cell.angle_alpha   90.00
_cell.angle_beta   90.00
_cell.angle_gamma   90.00
#
_symmetry.space_group_name_H-M   'P 1'
#
loop_
_entity.id
_entity.type
_entity.pdbx_description
1 polymer ?
#
loop_
_entity_poly.entity_id
_entity_poly.type
_entity_poly.pdbx_seq_one_letter_code
_entity_poly.pdbx_strand_id
1 'polypeptide(L)'
;MMDEHVRIGRKYPTIRLNTTYSYGLDDQEFIVAFEGDNPGEFLDLVMELRESEASSYTLRDTPTFTCVQMSLWDMLDTLGGAGAAEAVARRPTRTDGFTPVASVSELPPGSAKRVYAANEAVALFNVNGTIYAIANRCTHARASLSEGTVDAARCAVTCPWHEGVFSLETGRVLGGPPVHPVTAYQVKLDGDTILIAHEAREPAVS
;
A
#
# COMPACT_ATOMS: atom_id res chain seq x y z
N MET A 1 -15.57 7.51 -28.19
CA MET A 1 -15.19 8.27 -26.97
C MET A 1 -14.02 7.64 -26.24
N MET A 2 -14.16 6.52 -25.49
CA MET A 2 -13.04 5.91 -24.75
C MET A 2 -11.87 5.50 -25.66
N ASP A 3 -12.16 4.92 -26.83
CA ASP A 3 -11.12 4.52 -27.79
C ASP A 3 -10.30 5.70 -28.33
N GLU A 4 -10.93 6.85 -28.47
CA GLU A 4 -10.26 8.08 -28.88
C GLU A 4 -9.31 8.58 -27.81
N HIS A 5 -9.73 8.59 -26.53
CA HIS A 5 -8.88 8.93 -25.39
C HIS A 5 -7.66 8.02 -25.31
N VAL A 6 -7.88 6.73 -25.44
CA VAL A 6 -6.79 5.73 -25.46
C VAL A 6 -5.85 5.97 -26.65
N ARG A 7 -6.38 6.29 -27.81
CA ARG A 7 -5.58 6.57 -29.01
C ARG A 7 -4.71 7.82 -28.83
N ILE A 8 -5.27 8.88 -28.25
CA ILE A 8 -4.52 10.12 -27.96
C ILE A 8 -3.45 9.84 -26.90
N GLY A 9 -3.79 9.21 -25.78
CA GLY A 9 -2.84 8.92 -24.71
C GLY A 9 -1.64 8.08 -25.17
N ARG A 10 -1.82 7.15 -26.12
CA ARG A 10 -0.71 6.35 -26.70
C ARG A 10 0.32 7.15 -27.47
N LYS A 11 0.02 8.37 -27.89
CA LYS A 11 0.99 9.26 -28.54
C LYS A 11 2.00 9.85 -27.55
N TYR A 12 1.69 9.82 -26.26
CA TYR A 12 2.45 10.40 -25.17
C TYR A 12 2.91 9.34 -24.18
N PRO A 13 3.81 8.42 -24.57
CA PRO A 13 4.19 7.26 -23.77
C PRO A 13 5.00 7.62 -22.50
N THR A 14 5.54 8.82 -22.45
CA THR A 14 6.27 9.40 -21.31
C THR A 14 5.37 9.93 -20.21
N ILE A 15 4.08 10.14 -20.51
CA ILE A 15 3.10 10.62 -19.56
C ILE A 15 2.30 9.45 -19.00
N ARG A 16 2.33 9.28 -17.70
CA ARG A 16 1.47 8.33 -16.97
C ARG A 16 0.22 9.02 -16.47
N LEU A 17 -0.92 8.40 -16.74
CA LEU A 17 -2.21 8.85 -16.25
C LEU A 17 -2.67 7.96 -15.11
N ASN A 18 -3.00 8.58 -13.98
CA ASN A 18 -3.64 7.94 -12.84
C ASN A 18 -4.99 8.63 -12.59
N THR A 19 -6.06 7.85 -12.57
CA THR A 19 -7.41 8.35 -12.29
C THR A 19 -7.97 7.62 -11.08
N THR A 20 -8.52 8.36 -10.15
CA THR A 20 -9.21 7.82 -8.97
C THR A 20 -10.54 8.53 -8.75
N TYR A 21 -11.49 7.84 -8.14
CA TYR A 21 -12.73 8.45 -7.68
C TYR A 21 -12.46 9.37 -6.49
N SER A 22 -13.17 10.49 -6.42
CA SER A 22 -12.97 11.49 -5.36
C SER A 22 -13.66 11.17 -4.03
N TYR A 23 -14.55 10.20 -3.98
CA TYR A 23 -15.21 9.68 -2.76
C TYR A 23 -15.55 10.75 -1.71
N GLY A 24 -16.46 11.67 -2.07
CA GLY A 24 -16.96 12.67 -1.13
C GLY A 24 -16.03 13.86 -0.90
N LEU A 25 -15.04 14.05 -1.74
CA LEU A 25 -14.24 15.26 -1.79
C LEU A 25 -14.94 16.28 -2.69
N ASP A 26 -15.73 17.15 -2.06
CA ASP A 26 -16.46 18.21 -2.75
C ASP A 26 -17.41 17.66 -3.85
N ASP A 27 -17.65 18.43 -4.91
CA ASP A 27 -18.50 18.09 -6.06
C ASP A 27 -17.73 17.41 -7.21
N GLN A 28 -16.52 16.88 -6.94
CA GLN A 28 -15.67 16.24 -7.94
C GLN A 28 -16.03 14.76 -8.11
N GLU A 29 -16.16 14.29 -9.33
CA GLU A 29 -16.38 12.89 -9.65
C GLU A 29 -15.06 12.09 -9.67
N PHE A 30 -14.01 12.70 -10.24
CA PHE A 30 -12.69 12.09 -10.40
C PHE A 30 -11.57 13.03 -9.98
N ILE A 31 -10.49 12.46 -9.50
CA ILE A 31 -9.19 13.09 -9.40
C ILE A 31 -8.30 12.44 -10.45
N VAL A 32 -7.74 13.27 -11.34
CA VAL A 32 -6.87 12.83 -12.42
C VAL A 32 -5.47 13.38 -12.17
N ALA A 33 -4.48 12.49 -12.09
CA ALA A 33 -3.09 12.86 -11.94
C ALA A 33 -2.30 12.42 -13.18
N PHE A 34 -1.59 13.36 -13.79
CA PHE A 34 -0.63 13.11 -14.85
C PHE A 34 0.78 13.20 -14.28
N GLU A 35 1.60 12.22 -14.57
CA GLU A 35 3.02 12.20 -14.20
C GLU A 35 3.87 12.23 -15.48
N GLY A 36 4.83 13.15 -15.56
CA GLY A 36 5.75 13.26 -16.67
C GLY A 36 6.87 14.24 -16.35
N ASP A 37 7.99 14.10 -17.05
CA ASP A 37 9.18 14.94 -16.82
C ASP A 37 9.15 16.25 -17.62
N ASN A 38 8.28 16.35 -18.62
CA ASN A 38 8.17 17.50 -19.52
C ASN A 38 6.79 18.15 -19.45
N PRO A 39 6.66 19.32 -18.79
CA PRO A 39 5.38 20.05 -18.74
C PRO A 39 4.83 20.49 -20.11
N GLY A 40 5.71 20.71 -21.09
CA GLY A 40 5.28 21.07 -22.46
C GLY A 40 4.54 19.90 -23.12
N GLU A 41 5.04 18.69 -22.99
CA GLU A 41 4.41 17.49 -23.53
C GLU A 41 3.04 17.22 -22.86
N PHE A 42 2.92 17.52 -21.57
CA PHE A 42 1.63 17.49 -20.87
C PHE A 42 0.64 18.49 -21.47
N LEU A 43 1.09 19.70 -21.78
CA LEU A 43 0.21 20.72 -22.41
C LEU A 43 -0.26 20.25 -23.78
N ASP A 44 0.62 19.67 -24.59
CA ASP A 44 0.26 19.14 -25.91
C ASP A 44 -0.78 18.02 -25.79
N LEU A 45 -0.61 17.09 -24.85
CA LEU A 45 -1.59 16.04 -24.54
C LEU A 45 -2.95 16.64 -24.17
N VAL A 46 -2.98 17.60 -23.24
CA VAL A 46 -4.24 18.21 -22.76
C VAL A 46 -4.93 18.98 -23.88
N MET A 47 -4.18 19.70 -24.72
CA MET A 47 -4.74 20.39 -25.87
C MET A 47 -5.39 19.41 -26.86
N GLU A 48 -4.72 18.31 -27.19
CA GLU A 48 -5.28 17.30 -28.07
C GLU A 48 -6.50 16.59 -27.45
N LEU A 49 -6.49 16.31 -26.16
CA LEU A 49 -7.64 15.74 -25.44
C LEU A 49 -8.86 16.70 -25.46
N ARG A 50 -8.64 18.00 -25.37
CA ARG A 50 -9.72 19.01 -25.42
C ARG A 50 -10.39 19.11 -26.76
N GLU A 51 -9.71 18.76 -27.84
CA GLU A 51 -10.29 18.70 -29.19
C GLU A 51 -11.08 17.39 -29.43
N SER A 52 -11.01 16.44 -28.53
CA SER A 52 -11.70 15.15 -28.65
C SER A 52 -13.19 15.26 -28.30
N GLU A 53 -13.99 14.32 -28.83
CA GLU A 53 -15.41 14.21 -28.50
C GLU A 53 -15.66 14.10 -27.01
N ALA A 54 -14.75 13.43 -26.28
CA ALA A 54 -14.88 13.21 -24.86
C ALA A 54 -14.85 14.51 -24.04
N SER A 55 -14.19 15.55 -24.51
CA SER A 55 -14.15 16.83 -23.80
C SER A 55 -15.52 17.50 -23.72
N SER A 56 -16.43 17.20 -24.64
CA SER A 56 -17.79 17.73 -24.63
C SER A 56 -18.64 17.25 -23.45
N TYR A 57 -18.21 16.17 -22.80
CA TYR A 57 -18.83 15.61 -21.58
C TYR A 57 -18.18 16.09 -20.29
N THR A 58 -17.08 16.84 -20.38
CA THR A 58 -16.41 17.41 -19.22
C THR A 58 -17.05 18.72 -18.84
N LEU A 59 -17.75 18.78 -17.72
CA LEU A 59 -18.38 20.00 -17.23
C LEU A 59 -17.33 20.97 -16.70
N ARG A 60 -16.33 20.47 -15.99
CA ARG A 60 -15.27 21.25 -15.37
C ARG A 60 -14.03 20.37 -15.10
N ASP A 61 -12.86 20.86 -15.46
CA ASP A 61 -11.56 20.24 -15.24
C ASP A 61 -10.64 21.09 -14.32
N THR A 62 -11.24 21.86 -13.44
CA THR A 62 -10.55 22.75 -12.51
C THR A 62 -10.96 22.48 -11.06
N PRO A 63 -10.08 22.76 -10.08
CA PRO A 63 -8.74 23.34 -10.20
C PRO A 63 -7.70 22.35 -10.74
N THR A 64 -6.69 22.86 -11.44
CA THR A 64 -5.51 22.10 -11.88
C THR A 64 -4.29 22.56 -11.08
N PHE A 65 -3.57 21.61 -10.50
CA PHE A 65 -2.37 21.86 -9.70
C PHE A 65 -1.15 21.26 -10.39
N THR A 66 -0.11 22.06 -10.56
CA THR A 66 1.20 21.58 -10.98
C THR A 66 2.02 21.25 -9.73
N CYS A 67 2.47 20.00 -9.63
CA CYS A 67 3.20 19.50 -8.49
C CYS A 67 4.57 18.97 -8.94
N VAL A 68 5.53 18.95 -8.03
CA VAL A 68 6.81 18.30 -8.22
C VAL A 68 6.84 17.04 -7.39
N GLN A 69 7.14 15.91 -8.03
CA GLN A 69 7.35 14.66 -7.30
C GLN A 69 8.62 14.76 -6.46
N MET A 70 8.50 14.51 -5.18
CA MET A 70 9.64 14.52 -4.26
C MET A 70 9.47 13.44 -3.19
N SER A 71 10.53 13.13 -2.47
CA SER A 71 10.44 12.23 -1.33
C SER A 71 9.58 12.86 -0.21
N LEU A 72 9.00 12.02 0.65
CA LEU A 72 8.28 12.50 1.83
C LEU A 72 9.16 13.39 2.70
N TRP A 73 10.44 13.07 2.78
CA TRP A 73 11.43 13.81 3.59
C TRP A 73 11.67 15.22 3.04
N ASP A 74 11.90 15.34 1.73
CA ASP A 74 12.06 16.63 1.06
C ASP A 74 10.78 17.47 1.18
N MET A 75 9.61 16.84 1.09
CA MET A 75 8.33 17.52 1.27
C MET A 75 8.19 18.07 2.70
N LEU A 76 8.53 17.29 3.72
CA LEU A 76 8.49 17.72 5.11
C LEU A 76 9.45 18.86 5.38
N ASP A 77 10.65 18.84 4.81
CA ASP A 77 11.62 19.95 4.92
C ASP A 77 11.11 21.22 4.23
N THR A 78 10.43 21.06 3.09
CA THR A 78 9.84 22.20 2.37
C THR A 78 8.69 22.84 3.17
N LEU A 79 7.86 22.03 3.83
CA LEU A 79 6.69 22.51 4.58
C LEU A 79 7.01 22.91 6.02
N GLY A 80 7.94 22.23 6.66
CA GLY A 80 8.27 22.40 8.09
C GLY A 80 9.49 23.26 8.37
N GLY A 81 10.21 23.70 7.34
CA GLY A 81 11.48 24.37 7.46
C GLY A 81 12.67 23.44 7.76
N ALA A 82 13.88 23.99 7.76
CA ALA A 82 15.11 23.22 7.99
C ALA A 82 15.06 22.48 9.34
N GLY A 83 15.18 21.15 9.30
CA GLY A 83 15.14 20.27 10.49
C GLY A 83 13.83 19.49 10.66
N ALA A 84 12.80 19.73 9.84
CA ALA A 84 11.59 18.92 9.89
C ALA A 84 11.86 17.44 9.47
N ALA A 85 12.72 17.22 8.46
CA ALA A 85 13.20 15.89 8.09
C ALA A 85 14.03 15.27 9.22
N GLU A 86 14.86 16.03 9.92
CA GLU A 86 15.67 15.54 11.04
C GLU A 86 14.80 15.15 12.25
N ALA A 87 13.71 15.86 12.51
CA ALA A 87 12.73 15.50 13.54
C ALA A 87 11.99 14.21 13.22
N VAL A 88 11.73 13.95 11.94
CA VAL A 88 11.09 12.71 11.45
C VAL A 88 12.15 11.59 11.29
N ALA A 89 13.39 11.90 10.94
CA ALA A 89 14.51 10.96 10.85
C ALA A 89 14.92 10.37 12.21
N ARG A 90 14.44 10.92 13.32
CA ARG A 90 14.50 10.27 14.65
C ARG A 90 13.57 9.08 14.79
N ARG A 91 12.75 8.77 13.77
CA ARG A 91 12.18 7.42 13.67
C ARG A 91 13.33 6.43 13.48
N PRO A 92 13.28 5.28 14.20
CA PRO A 92 14.37 4.32 14.15
C PRO A 92 14.67 3.96 12.69
N THR A 93 15.89 4.28 12.28
CA THR A 93 16.42 4.01 10.94
C THR A 93 16.44 2.51 10.69
N ARG A 94 16.13 2.13 9.45
CA ARG A 94 16.30 0.79 8.88
C ARG A 94 17.61 0.17 9.36
N THR A 95 17.54 -0.76 10.28
CA THR A 95 18.66 -1.60 10.66
C THR A 95 18.53 -2.92 9.89
N ASP A 96 19.52 -3.22 9.05
CA ASP A 96 19.73 -4.53 8.42
C ASP A 96 18.55 -5.11 7.62
N GLY A 97 17.84 -4.30 6.84
CA GLY A 97 16.72 -4.77 6.02
C GLY A 97 15.41 -4.99 6.80
N PHE A 98 15.36 -4.54 8.06
CA PHE A 98 14.16 -4.59 8.89
C PHE A 98 13.56 -3.21 9.13
N THR A 99 12.23 -3.13 9.21
CA THR A 99 11.47 -1.91 9.55
C THR A 99 10.79 -2.09 10.90
N PRO A 100 10.93 -1.16 11.85
CA PRO A 100 10.13 -1.13 13.06
C PRO A 100 8.68 -0.80 12.73
N VAL A 101 7.73 -1.58 13.27
CA VAL A 101 6.31 -1.49 12.89
C VAL A 101 5.36 -1.34 14.08
N ALA A 102 5.74 -1.80 15.27
CA ALA A 102 4.92 -1.71 16.49
C ALA A 102 5.78 -1.98 17.73
N SER A 103 5.19 -1.78 18.93
CA SER A 103 5.74 -2.28 20.18
C SER A 103 5.12 -3.63 20.54
N VAL A 104 5.87 -4.47 21.24
CA VAL A 104 5.35 -5.75 21.79
C VAL A 104 4.20 -5.48 22.76
N SER A 105 4.30 -4.41 23.55
CA SER A 105 3.26 -3.96 24.48
C SER A 105 1.93 -3.61 23.80
N GLU A 106 1.95 -3.24 22.52
CA GLU A 106 0.75 -2.95 21.71
C GLU A 106 0.12 -4.22 21.10
N LEU A 107 0.77 -5.38 21.23
CA LEU A 107 0.33 -6.64 20.64
C LEU A 107 0.30 -7.75 21.71
N PRO A 108 -0.65 -7.73 22.65
CA PRO A 108 -0.74 -8.73 23.69
C PRO A 108 -0.99 -10.15 23.11
N PRO A 109 -0.66 -11.22 23.86
CA PRO A 109 -0.92 -12.60 23.41
C PRO A 109 -2.38 -12.82 23.00
N GLY A 110 -2.59 -13.51 21.88
CA GLY A 110 -3.91 -13.77 21.31
C GLY A 110 -4.49 -12.62 20.49
N SER A 111 -3.76 -11.50 20.33
CA SER A 111 -4.20 -10.36 19.52
C SER A 111 -3.59 -10.32 18.12
N ALA A 112 -4.24 -9.55 17.24
CA ALA A 112 -3.75 -9.21 15.92
C ALA A 112 -3.78 -7.70 15.71
N LYS A 113 -2.86 -7.18 14.90
CA LYS A 113 -2.75 -5.76 14.60
C LYS A 113 -2.33 -5.54 13.14
N ARG A 114 -3.02 -4.62 12.45
CA ARG A 114 -2.58 -4.16 11.14
C ARG A 114 -1.54 -3.04 11.30
N VAL A 115 -0.44 -3.20 10.59
CA VAL A 115 0.64 -2.22 10.48
C VAL A 115 0.99 -1.97 9.02
N TYR A 116 1.83 -1.00 8.76
CA TYR A 116 2.33 -0.72 7.41
C TYR A 116 3.86 -0.77 7.40
N ALA A 117 4.41 -1.47 6.42
CA ALA A 117 5.84 -1.51 6.14
C ALA A 117 6.07 -1.41 4.64
N ALA A 118 6.97 -0.53 4.21
CA ALA A 118 7.30 -0.31 2.79
C ALA A 118 6.05 -0.15 1.89
N ASN A 119 5.02 0.58 2.37
CA ASN A 119 3.72 0.79 1.72
C ASN A 119 2.82 -0.47 1.61
N GLU A 120 3.21 -1.58 2.22
CA GLU A 120 2.40 -2.79 2.28
C GLU A 120 1.67 -2.88 3.62
N ALA A 121 0.39 -3.28 3.57
CA ALA A 121 -0.37 -3.60 4.77
C ALA A 121 0.01 -5.00 5.26
N VAL A 122 0.51 -5.07 6.48
CA VAL A 122 0.95 -6.31 7.14
C VAL A 122 0.07 -6.57 8.37
N ALA A 123 -0.32 -7.81 8.56
CA ALA A 123 -0.98 -8.29 9.77
C ALA A 123 0.04 -8.92 10.70
N LEU A 124 0.15 -8.38 11.90
CA LEU A 124 0.90 -8.96 13.01
C LEU A 124 -0.03 -9.80 13.87
N PHE A 125 0.45 -10.95 14.31
CA PHE A 125 -0.27 -11.86 15.20
C PHE A 125 0.63 -12.27 16.35
N ASN A 126 0.14 -12.19 17.58
CA ASN A 126 0.83 -12.72 18.73
C ASN A 126 0.17 -14.05 19.15
N VAL A 127 0.78 -15.15 18.78
CA VAL A 127 0.31 -16.50 19.12
C VAL A 127 1.14 -17.05 20.27
N ASN A 128 0.58 -17.06 21.46
CA ASN A 128 1.23 -17.57 22.67
C ASN A 128 2.62 -16.95 22.96
N GLY A 129 2.79 -15.66 22.66
CA GLY A 129 4.06 -14.94 22.86
C GLY A 129 4.99 -14.95 21.65
N THR A 130 4.71 -15.74 20.62
CA THR A 130 5.44 -15.71 19.35
C THR A 130 4.72 -14.78 18.38
N ILE A 131 5.48 -13.85 17.77
CA ILE A 131 4.93 -12.88 16.83
C ILE A 131 5.17 -13.35 15.41
N TYR A 132 4.10 -13.35 14.63
CA TYR A 132 4.08 -13.67 13.19
C TYR A 132 3.64 -12.46 12.39
N ALA A 133 4.13 -12.35 11.15
CA ALA A 133 3.79 -11.28 10.23
C ALA A 133 3.49 -11.85 8.85
N ILE A 134 2.30 -11.56 8.33
CA ILE A 134 1.90 -11.93 6.97
C ILE A 134 1.27 -10.72 6.26
N ALA A 135 1.23 -10.73 4.92
CA ALA A 135 0.50 -9.70 4.18
C ALA A 135 -0.97 -9.66 4.64
N ASN A 136 -1.46 -8.45 4.95
CA ASN A 136 -2.79 -8.30 5.56
C ASN A 136 -3.95 -8.57 4.60
N ARG A 137 -3.71 -8.56 3.29
CA ARG A 137 -4.76 -8.71 2.28
C ARG A 137 -4.95 -10.16 1.86
N CYS A 138 -6.14 -10.71 2.15
CA CYS A 138 -6.53 -12.03 1.66
C CYS A 138 -6.46 -12.09 0.12
N THR A 139 -5.80 -13.13 -0.41
CA THR A 139 -5.60 -13.30 -1.86
C THR A 139 -6.87 -13.68 -2.64
N HIS A 140 -7.96 -14.05 -1.95
CA HIS A 140 -9.26 -14.30 -2.58
C HIS A 140 -10.01 -12.99 -2.91
N ALA A 141 -10.34 -12.19 -1.89
CA ALA A 141 -11.19 -11.00 -2.04
C ALA A 141 -10.69 -9.78 -1.25
N ARG A 142 -9.39 -9.73 -0.91
CA ARG A 142 -8.70 -8.59 -0.28
C ARG A 142 -9.19 -8.20 1.12
N ALA A 143 -9.94 -9.08 1.81
CA ALA A 143 -10.31 -8.87 3.21
C ALA A 143 -9.08 -8.70 4.10
N SER A 144 -9.25 -7.98 5.22
CA SER A 144 -8.20 -7.76 6.22
C SER A 144 -7.99 -9.01 7.06
N LEU A 145 -6.83 -9.65 6.98
CA LEU A 145 -6.52 -10.85 7.75
C LEU A 145 -6.27 -10.57 9.22
N SER A 146 -5.88 -9.34 9.59
CA SER A 146 -5.77 -8.93 11.01
C SER A 146 -7.12 -8.88 11.74
N GLU A 147 -8.24 -8.92 11.00
CA GLU A 147 -9.60 -9.01 11.55
C GLU A 147 -10.12 -10.46 11.56
N GLY A 148 -9.29 -11.39 11.12
CA GLY A 148 -9.62 -12.81 11.07
C GLY A 148 -9.53 -13.51 12.43
N THR A 149 -10.01 -14.75 12.46
CA THR A 149 -9.95 -15.60 13.65
C THR A 149 -8.65 -16.41 13.67
N VAL A 150 -7.90 -16.29 14.75
CA VAL A 150 -6.63 -17.03 14.92
C VAL A 150 -6.88 -18.40 15.54
N ASP A 151 -6.37 -19.44 14.91
CA ASP A 151 -6.25 -20.79 15.46
C ASP A 151 -4.82 -20.98 15.96
N ALA A 152 -4.64 -20.81 17.26
CA ALA A 152 -3.32 -20.90 17.89
C ALA A 152 -2.73 -22.34 17.85
N ALA A 153 -3.57 -23.37 17.82
CA ALA A 153 -3.12 -24.77 17.77
C ALA A 153 -2.54 -25.13 16.40
N ARG A 154 -3.10 -24.54 15.33
CA ARG A 154 -2.66 -24.76 13.95
C ARG A 154 -1.71 -23.67 13.45
N CYS A 155 -1.41 -22.65 14.26
CA CYS A 155 -0.68 -21.45 13.85
C CYS A 155 -1.23 -20.86 12.54
N ALA A 156 -2.53 -20.62 12.50
CA ALA A 156 -3.26 -20.22 11.30
C ALA A 156 -4.24 -19.09 11.58
N VAL A 157 -4.58 -18.34 10.52
CA VAL A 157 -5.66 -17.34 10.54
C VAL A 157 -6.74 -17.70 9.53
N THR A 158 -8.00 -17.57 9.96
CA THR A 158 -9.18 -17.70 9.10
C THR A 158 -9.66 -16.33 8.68
N CYS A 159 -9.76 -16.11 7.36
CA CYS A 159 -10.24 -14.87 6.77
C CYS A 159 -11.70 -14.60 7.16
N PRO A 160 -12.07 -13.36 7.57
CA PRO A 160 -13.41 -13.06 8.09
C PRO A 160 -14.52 -13.09 7.03
N TRP A 161 -14.18 -13.03 5.73
CA TRP A 161 -15.21 -12.94 4.69
C TRP A 161 -15.64 -14.30 4.15
N HIS A 162 -14.68 -15.15 3.74
CA HIS A 162 -15.00 -16.39 3.02
C HIS A 162 -14.23 -17.58 3.60
N GLU A 163 -13.83 -17.51 4.86
CA GLU A 163 -13.22 -18.62 5.61
C GLU A 163 -11.95 -19.22 4.97
N GLY A 164 -11.25 -18.43 4.13
CA GLY A 164 -9.93 -18.82 3.63
C GLY A 164 -8.94 -18.92 4.79
N VAL A 165 -8.21 -20.01 4.90
CA VAL A 165 -7.28 -20.28 6.00
C VAL A 165 -5.85 -20.18 5.51
N PHE A 166 -5.02 -19.41 6.24
CA PHE A 166 -3.61 -19.20 5.93
C PHE A 166 -2.72 -19.55 7.11
N SER A 167 -1.58 -20.19 6.84
CA SER A 167 -0.53 -20.41 7.81
C SER A 167 0.12 -19.08 8.22
N LEU A 168 0.26 -18.79 9.49
CA LEU A 168 0.96 -17.62 10.00
C LEU A 168 2.48 -17.73 9.83
N GLU A 169 3.01 -18.96 9.79
CA GLU A 169 4.45 -19.21 9.63
C GLU A 169 4.93 -19.02 8.19
N THR A 170 4.12 -19.48 7.22
CA THR A 170 4.55 -19.61 5.82
C THR A 170 3.69 -18.81 4.84
N GLY A 171 2.55 -18.29 5.26
CA GLY A 171 1.56 -17.66 4.38
C GLY A 171 0.83 -18.62 3.44
N ARG A 172 1.13 -19.93 3.49
CA ARG A 172 0.47 -20.93 2.61
C ARG A 172 -1.01 -21.03 2.90
N VAL A 173 -1.79 -21.28 1.85
CA VAL A 173 -3.22 -21.60 1.97
C VAL A 173 -3.36 -22.98 2.61
N LEU A 174 -4.13 -23.05 3.69
CA LEU A 174 -4.46 -24.29 4.41
C LEU A 174 -5.88 -24.74 4.16
N GLY A 175 -6.74 -23.92 3.57
CA GLY A 175 -8.13 -24.24 3.25
C GLY A 175 -8.93 -23.05 2.74
N GLY A 176 -10.13 -23.34 2.22
CA GLY A 176 -11.07 -22.34 1.71
C GLY A 176 -10.80 -21.92 0.27
N PRO A 177 -11.46 -20.84 -0.20
CA PRO A 177 -11.43 -20.43 -1.59
C PRO A 177 -10.10 -19.81 -2.10
N PRO A 178 -9.17 -19.25 -1.28
CA PRO A 178 -7.90 -18.76 -1.79
C PRO A 178 -7.09 -19.87 -2.48
N VAL A 179 -6.47 -19.54 -3.61
CA VAL A 179 -5.59 -20.45 -4.38
C VAL A 179 -4.12 -20.01 -4.35
N HIS A 180 -3.85 -18.78 -3.90
CA HIS A 180 -2.51 -18.22 -3.80
C HIS A 180 -2.14 -17.93 -2.34
N PRO A 181 -0.90 -18.17 -1.93
CA PRO A 181 -0.43 -17.82 -0.60
C PRO A 181 -0.40 -16.30 -0.40
N VAL A 182 -0.35 -15.88 0.85
CA VAL A 182 0.04 -14.53 1.23
C VAL A 182 1.53 -14.50 1.56
N THR A 183 2.16 -13.35 1.41
CA THR A 183 3.56 -13.17 1.80
C THR A 183 3.71 -13.32 3.30
N ALA A 184 4.66 -14.13 3.78
CA ALA A 184 5.09 -14.16 5.16
C ALA A 184 6.41 -13.39 5.31
N TYR A 185 6.55 -12.64 6.42
CA TYR A 185 7.71 -11.80 6.71
C TYR A 185 8.47 -12.34 7.89
N GLN A 186 9.79 -12.15 7.88
CA GLN A 186 10.60 -12.41 9.08
C GLN A 186 10.31 -11.34 10.13
N VAL A 187 10.19 -11.77 11.38
CA VAL A 187 10.03 -10.89 12.55
C VAL A 187 11.28 -10.94 13.39
N LYS A 188 11.74 -9.78 13.82
CA LYS A 188 12.83 -9.61 14.79
C LYS A 188 12.31 -8.75 15.93
N LEU A 189 12.69 -9.05 17.16
CA LEU A 189 12.43 -8.22 18.32
C LEU A 189 13.71 -7.50 18.73
N ASP A 190 13.61 -6.21 18.99
CA ASP A 190 14.66 -5.40 19.57
C ASP A 190 14.09 -4.67 20.80
N GLY A 191 14.35 -5.23 21.98
CA GLY A 191 13.68 -4.82 23.21
C GLY A 191 12.15 -4.96 23.10
N ASP A 192 11.43 -3.84 23.24
CA ASP A 192 9.96 -3.78 23.07
C ASP A 192 9.54 -3.51 21.60
N THR A 193 10.50 -3.38 20.68
CA THR A 193 10.18 -3.04 19.28
C THR A 193 10.05 -4.26 18.41
N ILE A 194 8.95 -4.38 17.68
CA ILE A 194 8.71 -5.39 16.64
C ILE A 194 9.22 -4.83 15.32
N LEU A 195 10.13 -5.57 14.68
CA LEU A 195 10.66 -5.25 13.37
C LEU A 195 10.29 -6.36 12.39
N ILE A 196 9.99 -5.99 11.14
CA ILE A 196 9.74 -6.94 10.05
C ILE A 196 10.69 -6.72 8.89
N ALA A 197 11.11 -7.82 8.24
CA ALA A 197 11.96 -7.75 7.05
C ALA A 197 11.21 -7.13 5.86
N HIS A 198 11.95 -6.42 5.00
CA HIS A 198 11.41 -5.87 3.74
C HIS A 198 11.14 -6.96 2.69
N GLU A 199 11.92 -8.02 2.75
CA GLU A 199 11.79 -9.14 1.84
C GLU A 199 10.90 -10.23 2.42
N ALA A 200 10.16 -10.89 1.52
CA ALA A 200 9.37 -12.07 1.88
C ALA A 200 10.28 -13.13 2.48
N ARG A 201 9.80 -13.83 3.50
CA ARG A 201 10.45 -15.03 3.98
C ARG A 201 10.43 -16.08 2.88
N GLU A 202 11.59 -16.55 2.43
CA GLU A 202 11.62 -17.68 1.50
C GLU A 202 10.91 -18.88 2.14
N PRO A 203 10.00 -19.55 1.43
CA PRO A 203 9.40 -20.77 1.94
C PRO A 203 10.52 -21.79 2.15
N ALA A 204 10.61 -22.35 3.36
CA ALA A 204 11.53 -23.44 3.63
C ALA A 204 11.29 -24.54 2.60
N VAL A 205 12.32 -24.81 1.79
CA VAL A 205 12.33 -25.92 0.83
C VAL A 205 12.37 -27.19 1.68
N SER A 206 11.27 -27.92 1.71
CA SER A 206 11.19 -29.25 2.31
C SER A 206 11.36 -30.30 1.24
#